data_1ed0c7e89378922424c83deb5bb54280
#
_entry.id   1ed0c7e89378922424c83deb5bb54280
#
_cell.length_a   1.000
_cell.length_b   1.000
_cell.length_c   1.000
_cell.angle_alpha   90.00
_cell.angle_beta   90.00
_cell.angle_gamma   90.00
#
_symmetry.space_group_name_H-M   'P 1'
#
loop_
_entity.id
_entity.type
_entity.pdbx_description
1 polymer ?
#
loop_
_entity_poly.entity_id
_entity_poly.type
_entity_poly.pdbx_seq_one_letter_code
_entity_poly.pdbx_strand_id
1 'polypeptide(L)' 'MNLEVIKTCACGLKYTRDEWELLPYRGVQETPDENLELRDCKCGSTLAIRKES' A
#
# COMPACT_ATOMS: atom_id res chain seq x y z
N MET A 1 -14.54 -9.61 -8.51
CA MET A 1 -13.11 -9.79 -8.25
C MET A 1 -12.36 -8.59 -8.84
N ASN A 2 -11.65 -7.84 -8.01
CA ASN A 2 -10.96 -6.62 -8.45
C ASN A 2 -9.50 -6.92 -8.74
N LEU A 3 -9.13 -6.93 -10.02
CA LEU A 3 -7.76 -7.19 -10.46
C LEU A 3 -6.98 -5.91 -10.73
N GLU A 4 -7.57 -4.76 -10.39
CA GLU A 4 -6.91 -3.48 -10.61
C GLU A 4 -5.70 -3.33 -9.67
N VAL A 5 -4.56 -2.96 -10.25
CA VAL A 5 -3.36 -2.70 -9.47
C VAL A 5 -3.50 -1.35 -8.79
N ILE A 6 -3.41 -1.33 -7.45
CA ILE A 6 -3.52 -0.10 -6.68
C ILE A 6 -2.17 0.45 -6.24
N LYS A 7 -1.12 -0.38 -6.33
CA LYS A 7 0.23 0.07 -5.95
C LYS A 7 1.28 -0.76 -6.67
N THR A 8 2.34 -0.09 -7.12
CA THR A 8 3.49 -0.75 -7.73
C THR A 8 4.72 -0.37 -6.92
N CYS A 9 5.50 -1.38 -6.51
CA CYS A 9 6.75 -1.17 -5.80
C CYS A 9 7.88 -0.90 -6.80
N ALA A 10 8.90 -0.17 -6.36
CA ALA A 10 10.08 0.11 -7.19
C ALA A 10 10.81 -1.17 -7.60
N CYS A 11 10.64 -2.28 -6.85
CA CYS A 11 11.23 -3.57 -7.21
C CYS A 11 10.48 -4.26 -8.36
N GLY A 12 9.36 -3.69 -8.83
CA GLY A 12 8.60 -4.23 -9.94
C GLY A 12 7.36 -5.02 -9.54
N LEU A 13 7.17 -5.30 -8.25
CA LEU A 13 5.99 -6.02 -7.80
C LEU A 13 4.76 -5.10 -7.84
N LYS A 14 3.65 -5.66 -8.30
CA LYS A 14 2.38 -4.94 -8.40
C LYS A 14 1.38 -5.58 -7.45
N TYR A 15 0.60 -4.75 -6.79
CA TYR A 15 -0.38 -5.23 -5.81
C TYR A 15 -1.78 -4.78 -6.18
N THR A 16 -2.71 -5.73 -6.19
CA THR A 16 -4.14 -5.43 -6.25
C THR A 16 -4.59 -5.11 -4.82
N ARG A 17 -5.84 -4.67 -4.65
CA ARG A 17 -6.37 -4.37 -3.33
C ARG A 17 -6.28 -5.59 -2.40
N ASP A 18 -6.66 -6.76 -2.89
CA ASP A 18 -6.61 -7.98 -2.07
C ASP A 18 -5.18 -8.33 -1.66
N GLU A 19 -4.25 -8.21 -2.60
CA GLU A 19 -2.84 -8.47 -2.32
C GLU A 19 -2.26 -7.43 -1.37
N TRP A 20 -2.67 -6.18 -1.52
CA TRP A 20 -2.22 -5.10 -0.63
C TRP A 20 -2.62 -5.40 0.82
N GLU A 21 -3.84 -5.87 1.03
CA GLU A 21 -4.34 -6.17 2.38
C GLU A 21 -3.62 -7.33 3.05
N LEU A 22 -2.94 -8.19 2.27
CA LEU A 22 -2.16 -9.30 2.80
C LEU A 22 -0.76 -8.88 3.24
N LEU A 23 -0.33 -7.67 2.90
CA LEU A 23 1.00 -7.20 3.28
C LEU A 23 1.03 -6.80 4.76
N PRO A 24 2.20 -6.90 5.41
CA PRO A 24 2.34 -6.48 6.80
C PRO A 24 1.96 -5.02 6.98
N TYR A 25 1.04 -4.76 7.89
CA TYR A 25 0.55 -3.41 8.19
C TYR A 25 1.57 -2.67 9.07
N ARG A 26 1.93 -1.45 8.66
CA ARG A 26 2.90 -0.63 9.41
C ARG A 26 2.26 0.53 10.14
N GLY A 27 1.07 0.91 9.76
CA GLY A 27 0.36 2.00 10.39
C GLY A 27 -0.18 3.00 9.39
N VAL A 28 -0.61 4.14 9.89
CA VAL A 28 -1.14 5.22 9.08
C VAL A 28 -0.32 6.48 9.37
N GLN A 29 0.11 7.14 8.29
CA GLN A 29 0.79 8.43 8.40
C GLN A 29 -0.25 9.51 8.13
N GLU A 30 -0.49 10.38 9.10
CA GLU A 30 -1.42 11.49 8.94
C GLU A 30 -0.68 12.72 8.46
N THR A 31 -1.19 13.32 7.39
CA THR A 31 -0.69 14.58 6.87
C THR A 31 -1.84 15.59 6.86
N PRO A 32 -1.56 16.90 6.74
CA PRO A 32 -2.62 17.90 6.67
C PRO A 32 -3.60 17.69 5.50
N ASP A 33 -3.12 17.08 4.41
CA ASP A 33 -3.89 16.92 3.19
C ASP A 33 -4.53 15.55 3.06
N GLU A 34 -3.93 14.50 3.67
CA GLU A 34 -4.42 13.14 3.47
C GLU A 34 -3.85 12.20 4.52
N ASN A 35 -4.46 11.02 4.62
CA ASN A 35 -3.95 9.94 5.44
C ASN A 35 -3.36 8.87 4.51
N LEU A 36 -2.19 8.35 4.86
CA LEU A 36 -1.51 7.33 4.08
C LEU A 36 -1.46 6.03 4.88
N GLU A 37 -1.89 4.94 4.28
CA GLU A 37 -1.75 3.62 4.87
C GLU A 37 -0.41 3.04 4.45
N LEU A 38 0.37 2.58 5.42
CA LEU A 38 1.72 2.07 5.19
C LEU A 38 1.75 0.56 5.35
N ARG A 39 2.35 -0.12 4.37
CA ARG A 39 2.57 -1.57 4.44
C ARG A 39 3.94 -1.89 3.83
N ASP A 40 4.54 -2.99 4.26
CA ASP A 40 5.83 -3.41 3.74
C ASP A 40 5.67 -4.27 2.49
N CYS A 41 6.46 -3.96 1.46
CA CYS A 41 6.59 -4.82 0.30
C CYS A 41 7.44 -6.04 0.67
N LYS A 42 7.27 -7.12 -0.09
CA LYS A 42 8.07 -8.33 0.10
C LYS A 42 9.57 -8.09 -0.09
N CYS A 43 9.94 -7.04 -0.80
CA CYS A 43 11.35 -6.67 -0.99
C CYS A 43 11.94 -5.91 0.21
N GLY A 44 11.12 -5.61 1.23
CA GLY A 44 11.58 -4.90 2.42
C GLY A 44 11.32 -3.40 2.41
N SER A 45 10.83 -2.86 1.31
CA SER A 45 10.51 -1.44 1.22
C SER A 45 9.13 -1.15 1.82
N THR A 46 8.98 0.00 2.45
CA THR A 46 7.68 0.44 2.95
C THR A 46 6.94 1.20 1.86
N LEU A 47 5.72 0.78 1.60
CA LEU A 47 4.87 1.41 0.60
C LEU A 47 3.74 2.18 1.28
N ALA A 48 3.24 3.20 0.60
CA ALA A 48 2.13 4.00 1.10
C ALA A 48 1.08 4.17 0.02
N ILE A 49 -0.19 4.10 0.43
CA ILE A 49 -1.31 4.45 -0.45
C ILE A 49 -2.19 5.44 0.28
N ARG A 50 -2.91 6.26 -0.50
CA ARG A 50 -3.86 7.19 0.09
C ARG A 50 -5.02 6.41 0.70
N LYS A 51 -5.28 6.65 1.98
CA LYS A 51 -6.40 6.03 2.67
C LYS A 51 -7.59 6.97 2.59
N GLU A 52 -8.63 6.53 1.90
CA GLU A 52 -9.88 7.28 1.84
C GLU A 52 -10.71 6.95 3.06
N SER A 53 -11.18 7.98 3.73
CA SER A 53 -12.06 7.82 4.88
C SER A 53 -13.52 7.85 4.48
#